data_6503d9f64b24d5c6259de7eff78c09b3
#
_entry.id   6503d9f64b24d5c6259de7eff78c09b3
#
_cell.length_a   1.000
_cell.length_b   1.000
_cell.length_c   1.000
_cell.angle_alpha   90.00
_cell.angle_beta   90.00
_cell.angle_gamma   90.00
#
_symmetry.space_group_name_H-M   'P 1'
#
loop_
_entity.id
_entity.type
_entity.pdbx_description
1 polymer ?
#
loop_
_entity_poly.entity_id
_entity_poly.type
_entity_poly.pdbx_seq_one_letter_code
_entity_poly.pdbx_strand_id
1 'polypeptide(L)'
;FGIDEPMGCYDDAEHADVFALWGSNMAEMHPILWSRITDRRLSAKNVKVHVLSTFSHRSCELADNTLIFKPQSDLAILNYICNHIITTGAVNKEFVAKHVKFAKGVTDIGYGLRPNHPLEKVAMNNGYPGEEGKPKGNPNNSTPMTFDEFAAFVSEYTLDKAHEISGVPKENLEALAKAYADPKTKVVSYWTMGFNQHTRGTWVNNMIYNVHLLVGKISEPGNGPFSLTGQPSACGTAREVGTFAHRLPADMVVMNPKHRELSEKLWKLPAGTIPDWIGLHAVAQSRALKDGKLGFYWTSTTNNMQAGPNVNDEIYPGWRNPKAFVVVSDVYPTVSAMASDLILPCAMWMEKEGMYGNAERRGQMWRQQVKAPGEGRSDLWQYLEFSKRFKIEEV
;
A
#
# COMPACT_ATOMS: atom_id res chain seq x y z
N PHE A 1 9.20 7.92 -1.67
CA PHE A 1 10.04 8.43 -0.56
C PHE A 1 10.97 7.37 0.05
N GLY A 2 10.85 6.11 -0.30
CA GLY A 2 11.70 5.04 0.23
C GLY A 2 11.23 4.43 1.56
N ILE A 3 10.16 4.94 2.14
CA ILE A 3 9.46 4.35 3.27
C ILE A 3 7.96 4.26 2.98
N ASP A 4 7.29 3.33 3.63
CA ASP A 4 5.86 3.13 3.46
C ASP A 4 5.11 3.76 4.65
N GLU A 5 5.28 5.06 4.81
CA GLU A 5 4.60 5.86 5.83
C GLU A 5 4.18 7.22 5.28
N PRO A 6 2.94 7.64 5.56
CA PRO A 6 2.50 8.99 5.22
C PRO A 6 3.36 10.04 5.92
N MET A 7 3.66 11.12 5.24
CA MET A 7 4.47 12.22 5.77
C MET A 7 3.64 13.22 6.58
N GLY A 8 2.33 13.28 6.32
CA GLY A 8 1.41 14.20 6.98
C GLY A 8 0.85 13.67 8.31
N CYS A 9 -0.11 14.38 8.84
CA CYS A 9 -0.92 14.00 9.99
C CYS A 9 -2.39 14.34 9.76
N TYR A 10 -3.27 13.87 10.63
CA TYR A 10 -4.70 14.13 10.47
C TYR A 10 -5.06 15.61 10.63
N ASP A 11 -4.24 16.37 11.36
CA ASP A 11 -4.45 17.81 11.56
C ASP A 11 -4.22 18.63 10.28
N ASP A 12 -3.61 18.06 9.24
CA ASP A 12 -3.53 18.68 7.93
C ASP A 12 -4.91 18.99 7.34
N ALA A 13 -5.95 18.25 7.75
CA ALA A 13 -7.32 18.50 7.33
C ALA A 13 -7.83 19.89 7.73
N GLU A 14 -7.40 20.44 8.87
CA GLU A 14 -7.81 21.78 9.31
C GLU A 14 -7.11 22.92 8.57
N HIS A 15 -6.01 22.61 7.89
CA HIS A 15 -5.15 23.60 7.22
C HIS A 15 -5.23 23.55 5.70
N ALA A 16 -5.83 22.51 5.11
CA ALA A 16 -5.94 22.37 3.66
C ALA A 16 -6.95 23.32 3.06
N ASP A 17 -6.67 23.78 1.84
CA ASP A 17 -7.61 24.54 1.00
C ASP A 17 -8.27 23.63 -0.05
N VAL A 18 -7.61 22.55 -0.40
CA VAL A 18 -8.10 21.54 -1.36
C VAL A 18 -7.87 20.13 -0.84
N PHE A 19 -8.92 19.34 -0.90
CA PHE A 19 -8.87 17.90 -0.69
C PHE A 19 -9.01 17.18 -2.03
N ALA A 20 -8.05 16.38 -2.41
CA ALA A 20 -8.13 15.49 -3.57
C ALA A 20 -8.24 14.04 -3.09
N LEU A 21 -9.41 13.42 -3.24
CA LEU A 21 -9.71 12.07 -2.77
C LEU A 21 -9.57 11.10 -3.94
N TRP A 22 -8.52 10.30 -3.95
CA TRP A 22 -8.17 9.39 -5.03
C TRP A 22 -8.58 7.96 -4.67
N GLY A 23 -9.58 7.41 -5.37
CA GLY A 23 -10.05 6.05 -5.14
C GLY A 23 -10.41 5.76 -3.68
N SER A 24 -11.02 6.75 -3.00
CA SER A 24 -11.31 6.72 -1.57
C SER A 24 -12.73 7.15 -1.28
N ASN A 25 -13.56 6.23 -0.78
CA ASN A 25 -14.89 6.54 -0.26
C ASN A 25 -14.80 6.87 1.23
N MET A 26 -14.28 8.05 1.56
CA MET A 26 -14.01 8.43 2.94
C MET A 26 -15.28 8.60 3.79
N ALA A 27 -16.40 9.00 3.19
CA ALA A 27 -17.66 9.15 3.92
C ALA A 27 -18.12 7.83 4.57
N GLU A 28 -17.81 6.70 3.97
CA GLU A 28 -18.21 5.38 4.48
C GLU A 28 -17.04 4.62 5.14
N MET A 29 -15.82 4.77 4.64
CA MET A 29 -14.67 3.97 5.10
C MET A 29 -13.78 4.69 6.13
N HIS A 30 -13.83 6.02 6.17
CA HIS A 30 -13.06 6.85 7.12
C HIS A 30 -13.95 7.95 7.72
N PRO A 31 -15.09 7.60 8.37
CA PRO A 31 -16.13 8.56 8.73
C PRO A 31 -15.64 9.65 9.70
N ILE A 32 -14.71 9.33 10.60
CA ILE A 32 -14.18 10.31 11.57
C ILE A 32 -13.32 11.36 10.87
N LEU A 33 -12.39 10.93 9.99
CA LEU A 33 -11.60 11.90 9.21
C LEU A 33 -12.47 12.64 8.20
N TRP A 34 -13.48 11.98 7.64
CA TRP A 34 -14.45 12.61 6.76
C TRP A 34 -15.25 13.72 7.45
N SER A 35 -15.63 13.55 8.72
CA SER A 35 -16.30 14.61 9.48
C SER A 35 -15.41 15.85 9.64
N ARG A 36 -14.09 15.68 9.83
CA ARG A 36 -13.14 16.81 9.88
C ARG A 36 -13.03 17.53 8.53
N ILE A 37 -12.96 16.78 7.42
CA ILE A 37 -12.97 17.35 6.06
C ILE A 37 -14.28 18.11 5.81
N THR A 38 -15.40 17.52 6.20
CA THR A 38 -16.72 18.15 6.06
C THR A 38 -16.83 19.46 6.85
N ASP A 39 -16.40 19.46 8.09
CA ASP A 39 -16.36 20.65 8.94
C ASP A 39 -15.49 21.75 8.32
N ARG A 40 -14.28 21.40 7.90
CA ARG A 40 -13.37 22.33 7.21
C ARG A 40 -14.00 22.90 5.93
N ARG A 41 -14.62 22.05 5.10
CA ARG A 41 -15.27 22.47 3.84
C ARG A 41 -16.46 23.38 4.07
N LEU A 42 -17.27 23.11 5.09
CA LEU A 42 -18.47 23.89 5.40
C LEU A 42 -18.15 25.21 6.12
N SER A 43 -17.09 25.23 6.92
CA SER A 43 -16.66 26.43 7.65
C SER A 43 -15.92 27.46 6.78
N ALA A 44 -15.39 27.06 5.61
CA ALA A 44 -14.58 27.92 4.75
C ALA A 44 -14.98 27.81 3.27
N LYS A 45 -15.53 28.87 2.70
CA LYS A 45 -16.07 28.92 1.31
C LYS A 45 -15.01 28.67 0.23
N ASN A 46 -13.76 28.98 0.50
CA ASN A 46 -12.63 28.77 -0.43
C ASN A 46 -12.13 27.34 -0.47
N VAL A 47 -12.46 26.51 0.52
CA VAL A 47 -12.06 25.12 0.57
C VAL A 47 -12.81 24.30 -0.47
N LYS A 48 -12.11 23.44 -1.20
CA LYS A 48 -12.65 22.60 -2.27
C LYS A 48 -12.38 21.13 -2.04
N VAL A 49 -13.32 20.30 -2.45
CA VAL A 49 -13.21 18.84 -2.41
C VAL A 49 -13.34 18.28 -3.83
N HIS A 50 -12.30 17.63 -4.29
CA HIS A 50 -12.29 16.88 -5.54
C HIS A 50 -12.34 15.38 -5.23
N VAL A 51 -13.31 14.67 -5.79
CA VAL A 51 -13.44 13.22 -5.62
C VAL A 51 -13.18 12.52 -6.94
N LEU A 52 -12.22 11.61 -6.95
CA LEU A 52 -11.83 10.82 -8.11
C LEU A 52 -12.16 9.35 -7.84
N SER A 53 -13.04 8.78 -8.64
CA SER A 53 -13.50 7.40 -8.47
C SER A 53 -13.95 6.81 -9.81
N THR A 54 -14.14 5.50 -9.85
CA THR A 54 -14.72 4.79 -11.00
C THR A 54 -16.25 4.72 -10.94
N PHE A 55 -16.85 5.13 -9.83
CA PHE A 55 -18.29 5.21 -9.64
C PHE A 55 -18.64 6.29 -8.60
N SER A 56 -19.88 6.75 -8.62
CA SER A 56 -20.39 7.73 -7.64
C SER A 56 -20.68 7.04 -6.30
N HIS A 57 -20.27 7.67 -5.20
CA HIS A 57 -20.47 7.20 -3.83
C HIS A 57 -20.68 8.37 -2.87
N ARG A 58 -20.94 8.10 -1.60
CA ARG A 58 -21.33 9.15 -0.63
C ARG A 58 -20.34 10.31 -0.48
N SER A 59 -19.06 10.08 -0.65
CA SER A 59 -18.09 11.21 -0.61
C SER A 59 -18.29 12.20 -1.76
N CYS A 60 -18.94 11.80 -2.87
CA CYS A 60 -19.27 12.68 -3.99
C CYS A 60 -20.35 13.72 -3.63
N GLU A 61 -21.16 13.48 -2.61
CA GLU A 61 -22.24 14.39 -2.18
C GLU A 61 -21.70 15.73 -1.64
N LEU A 62 -20.48 15.75 -1.10
CA LEU A 62 -19.81 16.96 -0.62
C LEU A 62 -18.86 17.58 -1.65
N ALA A 63 -18.59 16.87 -2.75
CA ALA A 63 -17.58 17.27 -3.71
C ALA A 63 -17.97 18.54 -4.48
N ASP A 64 -17.03 19.46 -4.61
CA ASP A 64 -17.13 20.58 -5.56
C ASP A 64 -16.84 20.13 -6.99
N ASN A 65 -16.06 19.05 -7.13
CA ASN A 65 -15.68 18.48 -8.41
C ASN A 65 -15.61 16.95 -8.31
N THR A 66 -16.45 16.27 -9.06
CA THR A 66 -16.47 14.81 -9.13
C THR A 66 -15.92 14.33 -10.47
N LEU A 67 -14.85 13.56 -10.42
CA LEU A 67 -14.18 12.99 -11.59
C LEU A 67 -14.43 11.48 -11.61
N ILE A 68 -15.49 11.06 -12.32
CA ILE A 68 -15.75 9.64 -12.55
C ILE A 68 -14.97 9.21 -13.79
N PHE A 69 -13.98 8.36 -13.60
CA PHE A 69 -13.06 7.96 -14.65
C PHE A 69 -13.17 6.46 -14.99
N LYS A 70 -12.78 6.10 -16.21
CA LYS A 70 -12.68 4.70 -16.64
C LYS A 70 -11.64 3.98 -15.76
N PRO A 71 -11.90 2.75 -15.29
CA PRO A 71 -10.93 2.00 -14.49
C PRO A 71 -9.52 1.99 -15.10
N GLN A 72 -8.50 2.14 -14.27
CA GLN A 72 -7.07 2.16 -14.63
C GLN A 72 -6.61 3.38 -15.47
N SER A 73 -7.40 4.45 -15.55
CA SER A 73 -7.01 5.68 -16.25
C SER A 73 -6.50 6.80 -15.34
N ASP A 74 -6.45 6.58 -14.03
CA ASP A 74 -5.92 7.49 -13.01
C ASP A 74 -4.47 7.88 -13.28
N LEU A 75 -3.64 6.96 -13.75
CA LEU A 75 -2.25 7.25 -14.14
C LEU A 75 -2.17 8.29 -15.28
N ALA A 76 -3.08 8.23 -16.26
CA ALA A 76 -3.15 9.21 -17.33
C ALA A 76 -3.56 10.60 -16.82
N ILE A 77 -4.47 10.66 -15.84
CA ILE A 77 -4.88 11.91 -15.17
C ILE A 77 -3.68 12.52 -14.43
N LEU A 78 -2.92 11.72 -13.69
CA LEU A 78 -1.75 12.20 -12.96
C LEU A 78 -0.63 12.69 -13.89
N ASN A 79 -0.37 11.98 -14.99
CA ASN A 79 0.58 12.43 -16.01
C ASN A 79 0.14 13.77 -16.63
N TYR A 80 -1.16 13.95 -16.89
CA TYR A 80 -1.70 15.23 -17.33
C TYR A 80 -1.47 16.35 -16.30
N ILE A 81 -1.71 16.07 -15.00
CA ILE A 81 -1.46 17.07 -13.95
C ILE A 81 0.01 17.46 -13.94
N CYS A 82 0.94 16.52 -14.04
CA CYS A 82 2.38 16.83 -14.14
C CYS A 82 2.69 17.67 -15.38
N ASN A 83 2.14 17.32 -16.54
CA ASN A 83 2.31 18.09 -17.77
C ASN A 83 1.76 19.51 -17.62
N HIS A 84 0.57 19.67 -17.03
CA HIS A 84 -0.03 20.97 -16.76
C HIS A 84 0.87 21.85 -15.86
N ILE A 85 1.37 21.29 -14.75
CA ILE A 85 2.29 21.98 -13.82
C ILE A 85 3.55 22.46 -14.56
N ILE A 86 4.12 21.62 -15.42
CA ILE A 86 5.33 21.94 -16.18
C ILE A 86 5.06 23.02 -17.23
N THR A 87 4.04 22.85 -18.05
CA THR A 87 3.73 23.74 -19.18
C THR A 87 3.21 25.11 -18.74
N THR A 88 2.57 25.20 -17.57
CA THR A 88 2.16 26.48 -16.98
C THR A 88 3.25 27.16 -16.15
N GLY A 89 4.43 26.55 -16.03
CA GLY A 89 5.55 27.10 -15.25
C GLY A 89 5.36 27.06 -13.74
N ALA A 90 4.42 26.21 -13.23
CA ALA A 90 4.07 26.09 -11.82
C ALA A 90 5.05 25.22 -11.01
N VAL A 91 6.10 24.70 -11.64
CA VAL A 91 7.13 23.91 -10.94
C VAL A 91 7.85 24.76 -9.90
N ASN A 92 7.91 24.28 -8.68
CA ASN A 92 8.74 24.88 -7.63
C ASN A 92 10.22 24.52 -7.88
N LYS A 93 10.89 25.34 -8.71
CA LYS A 93 12.26 25.08 -9.18
C LYS A 93 13.27 25.00 -8.05
N GLU A 94 13.13 25.84 -7.02
CA GLU A 94 14.03 25.84 -5.86
C GLU A 94 13.89 24.53 -5.07
N PHE A 95 12.68 24.12 -4.76
CA PHE A 95 12.40 22.87 -4.06
C PHE A 95 12.90 21.67 -4.87
N VAL A 96 12.58 21.62 -6.17
CA VAL A 96 12.99 20.52 -7.06
C VAL A 96 14.52 20.43 -7.14
N ALA A 97 15.21 21.52 -7.33
CA ALA A 97 16.68 21.53 -7.41
C ALA A 97 17.35 21.05 -6.11
N LYS A 98 16.74 21.34 -4.95
CA LYS A 98 17.29 21.02 -3.64
C LYS A 98 16.94 19.63 -3.14
N HIS A 99 15.73 19.15 -3.44
CA HIS A 99 15.15 17.98 -2.78
C HIS A 99 14.74 16.83 -3.71
N VAL A 100 14.72 17.02 -5.03
CA VAL A 100 14.21 16.02 -5.97
C VAL A 100 15.33 15.49 -6.86
N LYS A 101 15.37 14.17 -6.98
CA LYS A 101 16.17 13.47 -8.01
C LYS A 101 15.23 12.73 -8.94
N PHE A 102 15.44 12.89 -10.23
CA PHE A 102 14.66 12.18 -11.23
C PHE A 102 15.31 10.83 -11.55
N ALA A 103 14.50 9.80 -11.64
CA ALA A 103 14.95 8.47 -12.00
C ALA A 103 13.86 7.75 -12.81
N LYS A 104 14.29 7.04 -13.84
CA LYS A 104 13.44 6.17 -14.62
C LYS A 104 13.47 4.77 -13.96
N GLY A 105 12.32 4.32 -13.50
CA GLY A 105 12.15 2.96 -12.98
C GLY A 105 12.11 1.92 -14.08
N VAL A 106 12.00 0.65 -13.70
CA VAL A 106 11.81 -0.47 -14.64
C VAL A 106 10.43 -0.35 -15.27
N THR A 107 10.37 -0.31 -16.60
CA THR A 107 9.11 -0.16 -17.36
C THR A 107 8.54 -1.49 -17.83
N ASP A 108 9.37 -2.51 -17.99
CA ASP A 108 8.99 -3.84 -18.51
C ASP A 108 8.90 -4.83 -17.35
N ILE A 109 7.89 -4.68 -16.51
CA ILE A 109 7.71 -5.52 -15.33
C ILE A 109 6.70 -6.66 -15.54
N GLY A 110 6.31 -6.99 -16.74
CA GLY A 110 5.39 -8.07 -17.02
C GLY A 110 4.09 -8.03 -16.20
N TYR A 111 3.29 -9.07 -16.27
CA TYR A 111 2.02 -9.17 -15.53
C TYR A 111 2.15 -9.87 -14.18
N GLY A 112 3.35 -10.26 -13.75
CA GLY A 112 3.57 -11.01 -12.52
C GLY A 112 3.13 -12.46 -12.58
N LEU A 113 2.98 -12.99 -13.77
CA LEU A 113 2.66 -14.39 -14.03
C LEU A 113 3.89 -15.29 -13.82
N ARG A 114 3.66 -16.60 -13.79
CA ARG A 114 4.78 -17.55 -13.70
C ARG A 114 5.76 -17.37 -14.85
N PRO A 115 7.04 -17.57 -14.66
CA PRO A 115 8.01 -17.65 -15.75
C PRO A 115 7.51 -18.59 -16.85
N ASN A 116 7.67 -18.19 -18.09
CA ASN A 116 7.22 -18.94 -19.27
C ASN A 116 5.69 -19.04 -19.45
N HIS A 117 4.89 -18.30 -18.67
CA HIS A 117 3.46 -18.21 -18.95
C HIS A 117 3.22 -17.51 -20.31
N PRO A 118 2.27 -18.00 -21.16
CA PRO A 118 2.06 -17.44 -22.50
C PRO A 118 1.75 -15.93 -22.54
N LEU A 119 1.15 -15.40 -21.50
CA LEU A 119 0.85 -13.96 -21.36
C LEU A 119 1.98 -13.16 -20.69
N GLU A 120 3.00 -13.80 -20.16
CA GLU A 120 4.14 -13.09 -19.56
C GLU A 120 5.08 -12.63 -20.67
N LYS A 121 5.16 -11.33 -20.90
CA LYS A 121 5.97 -10.73 -21.97
C LYS A 121 7.41 -10.48 -21.53
N VAL A 122 7.64 -10.35 -20.22
CA VAL A 122 8.95 -10.04 -19.66
C VAL A 122 9.14 -10.86 -18.39
N ALA A 123 10.26 -11.55 -18.28
CA ALA A 123 10.63 -12.24 -17.07
C ALA A 123 10.86 -11.22 -15.95
N MET A 124 10.09 -11.33 -14.87
CA MET A 124 10.27 -10.47 -13.70
C MET A 124 11.57 -10.82 -13.00
N ASN A 125 12.58 -9.98 -13.18
CA ASN A 125 13.86 -10.13 -12.50
C ASN A 125 13.91 -9.40 -11.14
N ASN A 126 12.85 -8.70 -10.77
CA ASN A 126 12.85 -7.80 -9.64
C ASN A 126 12.18 -8.44 -8.42
N GLY A 127 12.97 -8.89 -7.47
CA GLY A 127 12.50 -9.35 -6.18
C GLY A 127 11.81 -10.71 -6.15
N TYR A 128 11.75 -11.43 -7.25
CA TYR A 128 11.32 -12.84 -7.23
C TYR A 128 12.42 -13.70 -6.63
N PRO A 129 12.09 -14.58 -5.69
CA PRO A 129 13.02 -15.61 -5.29
C PRO A 129 13.40 -16.42 -6.54
N GLY A 130 14.68 -16.62 -6.77
CA GLY A 130 15.13 -17.58 -7.75
C GLY A 130 14.62 -18.99 -7.43
N GLU A 131 14.89 -19.97 -8.25
CA GLU A 131 14.54 -21.39 -8.02
C GLU A 131 14.98 -21.89 -6.63
N GLU A 132 15.99 -21.25 -6.02
CA GLU A 132 16.52 -21.54 -4.69
C GLU A 132 15.99 -20.60 -3.58
N GLY A 133 14.94 -19.81 -3.85
CA GLY A 133 14.39 -18.88 -2.87
C GLY A 133 15.14 -17.55 -2.73
N LYS A 134 16.27 -17.37 -3.38
CA LYS A 134 17.05 -16.12 -3.33
C LYS A 134 16.56 -15.10 -4.35
N PRO A 135 16.46 -13.80 -4.00
CA PRO A 135 16.06 -12.77 -4.94
C PRO A 135 17.06 -12.67 -6.09
N LYS A 136 16.57 -12.67 -7.34
CA LYS A 136 17.37 -12.38 -8.53
C LYS A 136 17.17 -10.90 -8.89
N GLY A 137 18.25 -10.13 -8.86
CA GLY A 137 18.29 -8.73 -9.28
C GLY A 137 18.11 -7.72 -8.15
N ASN A 138 18.35 -6.47 -8.48
CA ASN A 138 18.17 -5.34 -7.57
C ASN A 138 16.76 -4.77 -7.75
N PRO A 139 15.88 -4.82 -6.74
CA PRO A 139 14.54 -4.23 -6.82
C PRO A 139 14.55 -2.71 -7.08
N ASN A 140 15.68 -2.06 -6.88
CA ASN A 140 15.87 -0.63 -7.11
C ASN A 140 16.60 -0.31 -8.43
N ASN A 141 16.43 -1.12 -9.47
CA ASN A 141 16.98 -0.83 -10.80
C ASN A 141 16.30 0.41 -11.41
N SER A 142 16.69 1.58 -10.91
CA SER A 142 16.35 2.85 -11.53
C SER A 142 17.58 3.44 -12.19
N THR A 143 17.40 4.05 -13.35
CA THR A 143 18.45 4.82 -14.03
C THR A 143 18.23 6.31 -13.80
N PRO A 144 19.29 7.11 -13.58
CA PRO A 144 19.15 8.55 -13.49
C PRO A 144 18.42 9.10 -14.72
N MET A 145 17.61 10.12 -14.48
CA MET A 145 16.81 10.82 -15.48
C MET A 145 16.93 12.32 -15.23
N THR A 146 16.89 13.13 -16.27
CA THR A 146 16.84 14.58 -16.14
C THR A 146 15.42 15.09 -16.00
N PHE A 147 15.25 16.32 -15.54
CA PHE A 147 13.94 17.00 -15.54
C PHE A 147 13.37 17.11 -16.96
N ASP A 148 14.22 17.43 -17.96
CA ASP A 148 13.77 17.58 -19.34
C ASP A 148 13.29 16.25 -19.95
N GLU A 149 13.93 15.15 -19.61
CA GLU A 149 13.48 13.83 -20.02
C GLU A 149 12.12 13.45 -19.36
N PHE A 150 11.92 13.82 -18.09
CA PHE A 150 10.64 13.66 -17.44
C PHE A 150 9.56 14.56 -18.07
N ALA A 151 9.87 15.82 -18.34
CA ALA A 151 8.97 16.75 -19.02
C ALA A 151 8.57 16.23 -20.42
N ALA A 152 9.54 15.73 -21.17
CA ALA A 152 9.30 15.12 -22.48
C ALA A 152 8.39 13.88 -22.37
N PHE A 153 8.60 13.03 -21.36
CA PHE A 153 7.75 11.85 -21.11
C PHE A 153 6.29 12.21 -20.84
N VAL A 154 6.02 13.21 -19.99
CA VAL A 154 4.64 13.57 -19.65
C VAL A 154 3.99 14.49 -20.69
N SER A 155 4.74 15.09 -21.62
CA SER A 155 4.24 16.04 -22.62
C SER A 155 3.15 15.49 -23.52
N GLU A 156 3.14 14.20 -23.78
CA GLU A 156 2.10 13.55 -24.55
C GLU A 156 0.73 13.50 -23.85
N TYR A 157 0.70 13.64 -22.52
CA TYR A 157 -0.54 13.63 -21.74
C TYR A 157 -1.15 15.03 -21.68
N THR A 158 -1.70 15.46 -22.82
CA THR A 158 -2.46 16.72 -22.92
C THR A 158 -3.83 16.59 -22.25
N LEU A 159 -4.53 17.72 -22.07
CA LEU A 159 -5.90 17.73 -21.57
C LEU A 159 -6.83 16.87 -22.45
N ASP A 160 -6.66 16.95 -23.76
CA ASP A 160 -7.45 16.18 -24.73
C ASP A 160 -7.19 14.68 -24.58
N LYS A 161 -5.94 14.28 -24.48
CA LYS A 161 -5.57 12.87 -24.31
C LYS A 161 -6.03 12.31 -22.97
N ALA A 162 -5.90 13.07 -21.89
CA ALA A 162 -6.38 12.66 -20.58
C ALA A 162 -7.90 12.50 -20.54
N HIS A 163 -8.63 13.42 -21.19
CA HIS A 163 -10.08 13.32 -21.38
C HIS A 163 -10.46 12.06 -22.18
N GLU A 164 -9.83 11.81 -23.31
CA GLU A 164 -10.10 10.66 -24.17
C GLU A 164 -9.90 9.32 -23.41
N ILE A 165 -8.76 9.20 -22.71
CA ILE A 165 -8.42 7.99 -21.97
C ILE A 165 -9.35 7.79 -20.77
N SER A 166 -9.55 8.84 -19.97
CA SER A 166 -10.28 8.74 -18.70
C SER A 166 -11.79 8.84 -18.84
N GLY A 167 -12.28 9.53 -19.86
CA GLY A 167 -13.70 9.88 -20.01
C GLY A 167 -14.16 11.03 -19.09
N VAL A 168 -13.25 11.60 -18.30
CA VAL A 168 -13.58 12.73 -17.40
C VAL A 168 -13.72 14.02 -18.22
N PRO A 169 -14.73 14.88 -17.97
CA PRO A 169 -14.85 16.17 -18.64
C PRO A 169 -13.60 17.04 -18.48
N LYS A 170 -13.22 17.76 -19.54
CA LYS A 170 -12.02 18.57 -19.58
C LYS A 170 -11.98 19.64 -18.49
N GLU A 171 -13.11 20.29 -18.23
CA GLU A 171 -13.27 21.30 -17.19
C GLU A 171 -12.97 20.73 -15.79
N ASN A 172 -13.33 19.48 -15.52
CA ASN A 172 -13.09 18.82 -14.25
C ASN A 172 -11.61 18.47 -14.07
N LEU A 173 -10.98 17.97 -15.15
CA LEU A 173 -9.54 17.70 -15.16
C LEU A 173 -8.72 18.98 -14.98
N GLU A 174 -9.10 20.04 -15.70
CA GLU A 174 -8.40 21.31 -15.61
C GLU A 174 -8.56 21.98 -14.24
N ALA A 175 -9.74 21.92 -13.64
CA ALA A 175 -9.99 22.44 -12.28
C ALA A 175 -9.08 21.76 -11.25
N LEU A 176 -8.92 20.43 -11.33
CA LEU A 176 -8.04 19.68 -10.46
C LEU A 176 -6.56 20.04 -10.71
N ALA A 177 -6.12 20.10 -11.97
CA ALA A 177 -4.74 20.44 -12.32
C ALA A 177 -4.36 21.85 -11.85
N LYS A 178 -5.25 22.83 -12.00
CA LYS A 178 -5.10 24.20 -11.50
C LYS A 178 -4.96 24.25 -9.97
N ALA A 179 -5.70 23.43 -9.25
CA ALA A 179 -5.60 23.36 -7.79
C ALA A 179 -4.20 22.92 -7.31
N TYR A 180 -3.61 21.93 -7.99
CA TYR A 180 -2.21 21.55 -7.70
C TYR A 180 -1.21 22.60 -8.12
N ALA A 181 -1.41 23.24 -9.27
CA ALA A 181 -0.49 24.22 -9.85
C ALA A 181 -0.46 25.57 -9.12
N ASP A 182 -1.55 25.97 -8.47
CA ASP A 182 -1.63 27.27 -7.76
C ASP A 182 -0.71 27.27 -6.52
N PRO A 183 0.34 28.10 -6.47
CA PRO A 183 1.29 28.11 -5.36
C PRO A 183 0.68 28.60 -4.02
N LYS A 184 -0.47 29.27 -4.07
CA LYS A 184 -1.15 29.79 -2.87
C LYS A 184 -2.10 28.80 -2.23
N THR A 185 -2.47 27.73 -2.94
CA THR A 185 -3.43 26.74 -2.51
C THR A 185 -2.72 25.59 -1.81
N LYS A 186 -3.15 25.26 -0.62
CA LYS A 186 -2.69 24.05 0.10
C LYS A 186 -3.51 22.85 -0.32
N VAL A 187 -2.84 21.77 -0.71
CA VAL A 187 -3.49 20.57 -1.24
C VAL A 187 -3.09 19.34 -0.44
N VAL A 188 -4.07 18.63 0.11
CA VAL A 188 -3.88 17.29 0.66
C VAL A 188 -4.51 16.28 -0.30
N SER A 189 -3.72 15.30 -0.71
CA SER A 189 -4.19 14.16 -1.49
C SER A 189 -4.37 12.96 -0.60
N TYR A 190 -5.60 12.51 -0.40
CA TYR A 190 -5.92 11.28 0.31
C TYR A 190 -6.24 10.15 -0.65
N TRP A 191 -5.72 8.97 -0.39
CA TRP A 191 -6.10 7.78 -1.17
C TRP A 191 -6.17 6.53 -0.32
N THR A 192 -6.89 5.54 -0.86
CA THR A 192 -7.00 4.20 -0.32
C THR A 192 -6.77 3.15 -1.42
N MET A 193 -7.17 1.93 -1.16
CA MET A 193 -6.94 0.76 -2.02
C MET A 193 -7.54 0.88 -3.43
N GLY A 194 -8.59 1.69 -3.62
CA GLY A 194 -9.11 1.98 -4.97
C GLY A 194 -8.11 2.64 -5.91
N PHE A 195 -7.08 3.29 -5.32
CA PHE A 195 -6.02 3.95 -6.06
C PHE A 195 -4.75 3.09 -6.18
N ASN A 196 -4.32 2.43 -5.11
CA ASN A 196 -3.03 1.73 -5.07
C ASN A 196 -3.11 0.20 -5.18
N GLN A 197 -4.30 -0.40 -5.16
CA GLN A 197 -4.46 -1.86 -5.18
C GLN A 197 -5.07 -2.37 -6.48
N HIS A 198 -4.52 -1.97 -7.60
CA HIS A 198 -4.86 -2.47 -8.93
C HIS A 198 -3.59 -2.70 -9.77
N THR A 199 -3.74 -3.15 -11.01
CA THR A 199 -2.62 -3.59 -11.87
C THR A 199 -1.50 -2.57 -12.00
N ARG A 200 -1.81 -1.27 -12.00
CA ARG A 200 -0.83 -0.16 -12.09
C ARG A 200 -0.72 0.64 -10.80
N GLY A 201 -1.21 0.12 -9.69
CA GLY A 201 -1.33 0.82 -8.43
C GLY A 201 -0.01 1.34 -7.88
N THR A 202 1.10 0.62 -8.03
CA THR A 202 2.42 1.08 -7.60
C THR A 202 2.85 2.34 -8.36
N TRP A 203 2.64 2.40 -9.68
CA TRP A 203 2.99 3.58 -10.48
C TRP A 203 2.09 4.76 -10.19
N VAL A 204 0.79 4.52 -10.04
CA VAL A 204 -0.18 5.54 -9.65
C VAL A 204 0.22 6.14 -8.30
N ASN A 205 0.54 5.29 -7.33
CA ASN A 205 1.00 5.70 -6.00
C ASN A 205 2.30 6.54 -6.09
N ASN A 206 3.25 6.18 -6.95
CA ASN A 206 4.45 6.99 -7.16
C ASN A 206 4.12 8.33 -7.84
N MET A 207 3.18 8.35 -8.77
CA MET A 207 2.86 9.57 -9.51
C MET A 207 2.18 10.64 -8.65
N ILE A 208 1.38 10.28 -7.65
CA ILE A 208 0.81 11.28 -6.74
C ILE A 208 1.91 11.96 -5.90
N TYR A 209 2.95 11.22 -5.51
CA TYR A 209 4.13 11.83 -4.89
C TYR A 209 4.85 12.78 -5.85
N ASN A 210 5.02 12.39 -7.12
CA ASN A 210 5.66 13.23 -8.13
C ASN A 210 4.92 14.55 -8.34
N VAL A 211 3.58 14.54 -8.36
CA VAL A 211 2.75 15.76 -8.43
C VAL A 211 3.08 16.70 -7.26
N HIS A 212 3.07 16.21 -6.03
CA HIS A 212 3.38 17.02 -4.86
C HIS A 212 4.83 17.51 -4.84
N LEU A 213 5.78 16.68 -5.26
CA LEU A 213 7.20 17.03 -5.33
C LEU A 213 7.49 18.11 -6.38
N LEU A 214 6.81 18.08 -7.53
CA LEU A 214 6.99 19.11 -8.56
C LEU A 214 6.62 20.52 -8.07
N VAL A 215 5.61 20.63 -7.23
CA VAL A 215 5.10 21.90 -6.71
C VAL A 215 5.62 22.23 -5.30
N GLY A 216 6.36 21.30 -4.67
CA GLY A 216 6.88 21.48 -3.31
C GLY A 216 5.79 21.45 -2.22
N LYS A 217 4.61 20.92 -2.51
CA LYS A 217 3.48 20.83 -1.56
C LYS A 217 3.60 19.58 -0.69
N ILE A 218 4.56 19.59 0.21
CA ILE A 218 4.88 18.47 1.11
C ILE A 218 5.51 18.97 2.39
N SER A 219 5.28 18.27 3.48
CA SER A 219 5.88 18.55 4.81
C SER A 219 5.55 19.94 5.38
N GLU A 220 4.43 20.50 4.96
CA GLU A 220 3.86 21.73 5.51
C GLU A 220 2.42 21.47 5.94
N PRO A 221 1.93 22.09 7.03
CA PRO A 221 0.54 21.92 7.47
C PRO A 221 -0.46 22.22 6.35
N GLY A 222 -1.30 21.24 6.04
CA GLY A 222 -2.31 21.29 4.98
C GLY A 222 -1.81 20.94 3.58
N ASN A 223 -0.55 20.49 3.44
CA ASN A 223 0.05 20.07 2.18
C ASN A 223 0.61 18.65 2.26
N GLY A 224 0.28 17.82 1.31
CA GLY A 224 0.99 16.56 1.13
C GLY A 224 0.15 15.41 0.57
N PRO A 225 0.85 14.41 0.07
CA PRO A 225 0.28 13.11 -0.26
C PRO A 225 0.10 12.28 1.02
N PHE A 226 -1.08 11.72 1.23
CA PHE A 226 -1.42 11.00 2.44
C PHE A 226 -2.13 9.68 2.13
N SER A 227 -1.43 8.58 2.25
CA SER A 227 -2.03 7.25 2.15
C SER A 227 -2.86 6.94 3.38
N LEU A 228 -4.15 6.72 3.19
CA LEU A 228 -5.05 6.29 4.25
C LEU A 228 -5.03 4.77 4.34
N THR A 229 -4.09 4.23 5.06
CA THR A 229 -4.05 2.81 5.34
C THR A 229 -5.19 2.48 6.30
N GLY A 230 -6.16 1.69 5.83
CA GLY A 230 -7.39 1.42 6.58
C GLY A 230 -7.22 0.43 7.72
N GLN A 231 -6.20 -0.41 7.68
CA GLN A 231 -5.97 -1.46 8.68
C GLN A 231 -5.15 -0.91 9.83
N PRO A 232 -5.59 -1.09 11.10
CA PRO A 232 -4.77 -0.78 12.27
C PRO A 232 -3.43 -1.52 12.17
N SER A 233 -2.35 -0.83 12.50
CA SER A 233 -0.98 -1.36 12.49
C SER A 233 -0.37 -1.66 11.11
N ALA A 234 -1.05 -1.46 10.01
CA ALA A 234 -0.46 -1.60 8.69
C ALA A 234 0.64 -0.54 8.45
N CYS A 235 0.42 0.71 8.90
CA CYS A 235 1.46 1.74 8.98
C CYS A 235 1.87 1.92 10.45
N GLY A 236 3.16 1.85 10.71
CA GLY A 236 3.69 2.04 12.04
C GLY A 236 3.99 0.71 12.74
N THR A 237 3.06 0.13 13.48
CA THR A 237 3.35 -0.99 14.40
C THR A 237 3.80 -2.27 13.71
N ALA A 238 3.15 -2.71 12.63
CA ALA A 238 3.52 -3.94 11.93
C ALA A 238 4.94 -3.88 11.35
N ARG A 239 5.37 -2.71 10.93
CA ARG A 239 6.69 -2.48 10.38
C ARG A 239 7.77 -2.45 11.44
N GLU A 240 7.51 -1.80 12.56
CA GLU A 240 8.44 -1.71 13.67
C GLU A 240 8.69 -3.07 14.34
N VAL A 241 7.73 -3.97 14.34
CA VAL A 241 7.94 -5.34 14.86
C VAL A 241 8.54 -6.29 13.82
N GLY A 242 8.64 -5.87 12.57
CA GLY A 242 9.29 -6.64 11.51
C GLY A 242 8.47 -7.81 10.96
N THR A 243 7.16 -7.64 10.82
CA THR A 243 6.25 -8.71 10.36
C THR A 243 6.29 -8.98 8.85
N PHE A 244 6.90 -8.11 8.07
CA PHE A 244 7.05 -8.34 6.63
C PHE A 244 8.25 -9.21 6.31
N ALA A 245 8.16 -10.03 5.27
CA ALA A 245 9.21 -10.97 4.86
C ALA A 245 10.58 -10.33 4.61
N HIS A 246 10.64 -9.04 4.31
CA HIS A 246 11.88 -8.30 4.04
C HIS A 246 12.36 -7.46 5.24
N ARG A 247 11.63 -7.47 6.34
CA ARG A 247 11.87 -6.62 7.51
C ARG A 247 12.38 -7.39 8.72
N LEU A 248 13.10 -6.66 9.54
CA LEU A 248 13.43 -6.94 10.94
C LEU A 248 12.88 -5.80 11.79
N PRO A 249 12.78 -5.94 13.12
CA PRO A 249 12.27 -4.87 13.98
C PRO A 249 13.00 -3.54 13.82
N ALA A 250 12.34 -2.44 14.18
CA ALA A 250 12.90 -1.08 14.17
C ALA A 250 13.43 -0.64 12.79
N ASP A 251 12.62 -0.87 11.74
CA ASP A 251 12.94 -0.51 10.34
C ASP A 251 14.18 -1.17 9.74
N MET A 252 14.75 -2.14 10.44
CA MET A 252 15.84 -2.93 9.90
C MET A 252 15.35 -3.83 8.76
N VAL A 253 16.27 -4.24 7.89
CA VAL A 253 15.96 -5.09 6.72
C VAL A 253 16.81 -6.35 6.71
N VAL A 254 16.20 -7.44 6.32
CA VAL A 254 16.83 -8.77 6.25
C VAL A 254 18.06 -8.78 5.32
N MET A 255 18.04 -8.04 4.22
CA MET A 255 19.15 -7.98 3.25
C MET A 255 20.42 -7.32 3.79
N ASN A 256 20.34 -6.55 4.87
CA ASN A 256 21.50 -5.89 5.46
C ASN A 256 22.19 -6.81 6.50
N PRO A 257 23.43 -7.24 6.28
CA PRO A 257 24.12 -8.15 7.19
C PRO A 257 24.28 -7.59 8.62
N LYS A 258 24.50 -6.28 8.76
CA LYS A 258 24.63 -5.63 10.08
C LYS A 258 23.29 -5.64 10.85
N HIS A 259 22.17 -5.55 10.14
CA HIS A 259 20.86 -5.63 10.76
C HIS A 259 20.56 -7.04 11.25
N ARG A 260 20.91 -8.07 10.47
CA ARG A 260 20.81 -9.47 10.91
C ARG A 260 21.67 -9.74 12.14
N GLU A 261 22.94 -9.37 12.08
CA GLU A 261 23.88 -9.53 13.19
C GLU A 261 23.36 -8.87 14.48
N LEU A 262 22.84 -7.64 14.39
CA LEU A 262 22.27 -6.95 15.52
C LEU A 262 21.03 -7.67 16.08
N SER A 263 20.13 -8.13 15.21
CA SER A 263 18.92 -8.84 15.60
C SER A 263 19.26 -10.19 16.25
N GLU A 264 20.19 -10.95 15.67
CA GLU A 264 20.67 -12.22 16.24
C GLU A 264 21.26 -12.00 17.64
N LYS A 265 22.08 -10.98 17.80
CA LYS A 265 22.66 -10.64 19.10
C LYS A 265 21.59 -10.28 20.13
N LEU A 266 20.59 -9.46 19.76
CA LEU A 266 19.51 -9.04 20.67
C LEU A 266 18.61 -10.23 21.04
N TRP A 267 18.33 -11.10 20.10
CA TRP A 267 17.49 -12.29 20.29
C TRP A 267 18.27 -13.48 20.87
N LYS A 268 19.58 -13.34 21.06
CA LYS A 268 20.48 -14.39 21.55
C LYS A 268 20.49 -15.65 20.67
N LEU A 269 20.38 -15.43 19.36
CA LEU A 269 20.49 -16.48 18.35
C LEU A 269 21.94 -16.72 17.98
N PRO A 270 22.29 -17.94 17.52
CA PRO A 270 23.57 -18.20 16.88
C PRO A 270 23.78 -17.29 15.65
N ALA A 271 25.02 -16.91 15.38
CA ALA A 271 25.32 -16.11 14.19
C ALA A 271 24.95 -16.86 12.91
N GLY A 272 24.27 -16.17 11.99
CA GLY A 272 23.82 -16.74 10.72
C GLY A 272 22.51 -17.53 10.79
N THR A 273 21.79 -17.45 11.89
CA THR A 273 20.45 -18.06 12.03
C THR A 273 19.42 -17.34 11.14
N ILE A 274 19.48 -16.00 11.06
CA ILE A 274 18.56 -15.23 10.21
C ILE A 274 19.01 -15.37 8.74
N PRO A 275 18.15 -15.89 7.84
CA PRO A 275 18.49 -16.03 6.44
C PRO A 275 18.90 -14.72 5.77
N ASP A 276 19.78 -14.78 4.80
CA ASP A 276 20.27 -13.62 4.04
C ASP A 276 19.41 -13.27 2.81
N TRP A 277 18.20 -13.77 2.74
CA TRP A 277 17.25 -13.53 1.66
C TRP A 277 15.86 -13.17 2.18
N ILE A 278 15.10 -12.48 1.34
CA ILE A 278 13.71 -12.12 1.61
C ILE A 278 12.82 -13.36 1.43
N GLY A 279 11.92 -13.60 2.38
CA GLY A 279 10.93 -14.66 2.29
C GLY A 279 9.96 -14.49 1.11
N LEU A 280 9.15 -15.50 0.84
CA LEU A 280 8.19 -15.50 -0.26
C LEU A 280 7.09 -14.45 -0.02
N HIS A 281 6.81 -13.62 -1.02
CA HIS A 281 5.62 -12.76 -1.00
C HIS A 281 4.33 -13.60 -1.20
N ALA A 282 3.16 -13.03 -0.87
CA ALA A 282 1.89 -13.77 -0.79
C ALA A 282 1.54 -14.59 -2.05
N VAL A 283 1.78 -14.03 -3.25
CA VAL A 283 1.54 -14.77 -4.51
C VAL A 283 2.52 -15.94 -4.66
N ALA A 284 3.80 -15.73 -4.35
CA ALA A 284 4.81 -16.80 -4.40
C ALA A 284 4.56 -17.87 -3.35
N GLN A 285 4.05 -17.53 -2.16
CA GLN A 285 3.61 -18.50 -1.14
C GLN A 285 2.49 -19.39 -1.69
N SER A 286 1.48 -18.81 -2.33
CA SER A 286 0.37 -19.57 -2.95
C SER A 286 0.88 -20.53 -4.02
N ARG A 287 1.84 -20.09 -4.84
CA ARG A 287 2.50 -20.93 -5.85
C ARG A 287 3.30 -22.06 -5.22
N ALA A 288 4.09 -21.75 -4.19
CA ALA A 288 4.89 -22.75 -3.48
C ALA A 288 4.02 -23.80 -2.80
N LEU A 289 2.87 -23.40 -2.25
CA LEU A 289 1.87 -24.30 -1.70
C LEU A 289 1.31 -25.22 -2.78
N LYS A 290 0.88 -24.65 -3.92
CA LYS A 290 0.42 -25.42 -5.09
C LYS A 290 1.46 -26.41 -5.60
N ASP A 291 2.73 -26.00 -5.64
CA ASP A 291 3.83 -26.83 -6.11
C ASP A 291 4.28 -27.88 -5.09
N GLY A 292 3.68 -27.90 -3.90
CA GLY A 292 4.03 -28.83 -2.82
C GLY A 292 5.41 -28.57 -2.19
N LYS A 293 5.88 -27.33 -2.29
CA LYS A 293 7.13 -26.85 -1.68
C LYS A 293 6.92 -26.36 -0.24
N LEU A 294 5.67 -26.10 0.16
CA LEU A 294 5.28 -25.76 1.52
C LEU A 294 4.44 -26.91 2.07
N GLY A 295 4.90 -27.53 3.15
CA GLY A 295 4.18 -28.59 3.86
C GLY A 295 3.28 -28.08 4.98
N PHE A 296 3.46 -26.83 5.41
CA PHE A 296 2.70 -26.17 6.46
C PHE A 296 2.40 -24.73 6.05
N TYR A 297 1.13 -24.32 6.19
CA TYR A 297 0.70 -22.97 5.87
C TYR A 297 -0.31 -22.48 6.88
N TRP A 298 0.02 -21.42 7.62
CA TRP A 298 -0.87 -20.83 8.61
C TRP A 298 -1.25 -19.41 8.17
N THR A 299 -2.54 -19.18 7.98
CA THR A 299 -3.08 -17.86 7.67
C THR A 299 -3.95 -17.36 8.82
N SER A 300 -3.82 -16.07 9.15
CA SER A 300 -4.55 -15.45 10.24
C SER A 300 -5.36 -14.26 9.75
N THR A 301 -6.63 -14.25 10.08
CA THR A 301 -7.57 -13.12 9.86
C THR A 301 -7.58 -12.58 8.43
N THR A 302 -7.38 -13.46 7.45
CA THR A 302 -7.51 -13.12 6.02
C THR A 302 -8.16 -14.25 5.24
N ASN A 303 -9.10 -13.90 4.37
CA ASN A 303 -9.90 -14.86 3.60
C ASN A 303 -9.30 -15.05 2.18
N ASN A 304 -8.08 -15.58 2.11
CA ASN A 304 -7.33 -15.73 0.87
C ASN A 304 -8.02 -16.58 -0.19
N MET A 305 -8.80 -17.59 0.23
CA MET A 305 -9.58 -18.43 -0.69
C MET A 305 -10.64 -17.65 -1.47
N GLN A 306 -11.00 -16.45 -1.02
CA GLN A 306 -12.01 -15.61 -1.65
C GLN A 306 -11.43 -14.27 -2.14
N ALA A 307 -10.46 -13.72 -1.44
CA ALA A 307 -9.93 -12.38 -1.72
C ALA A 307 -8.55 -12.36 -2.40
N GLY A 308 -7.88 -13.50 -2.51
CA GLY A 308 -6.55 -13.58 -3.11
C GLY A 308 -6.58 -13.50 -4.65
N PRO A 309 -5.47 -13.09 -5.27
CA PRO A 309 -5.37 -13.06 -6.73
C PRO A 309 -5.25 -14.47 -7.32
N ASN A 310 -5.82 -14.66 -8.51
CA ASN A 310 -5.74 -15.90 -9.28
C ASN A 310 -6.19 -17.14 -8.47
N VAL A 311 -7.37 -17.00 -7.83
CA VAL A 311 -7.92 -17.99 -6.90
C VAL A 311 -8.03 -19.37 -7.53
N ASN A 312 -8.55 -19.48 -8.76
CA ASN A 312 -8.83 -20.76 -9.40
C ASN A 312 -7.56 -21.53 -9.78
N ASP A 313 -6.54 -20.82 -10.29
CA ASP A 313 -5.35 -21.50 -10.84
C ASP A 313 -4.23 -21.69 -9.82
N GLU A 314 -4.19 -20.88 -8.75
CA GLU A 314 -3.08 -20.89 -7.81
C GLU A 314 -3.52 -21.16 -6.36
N ILE A 315 -4.54 -20.44 -5.86
CA ILE A 315 -4.90 -20.56 -4.44
C ILE A 315 -5.66 -21.85 -4.15
N TYR A 316 -6.74 -22.13 -4.86
CA TYR A 316 -7.51 -23.38 -4.66
C TYR A 316 -6.66 -24.62 -4.83
N PRO A 317 -5.87 -24.79 -5.91
CA PRO A 317 -5.02 -25.95 -6.03
C PRO A 317 -3.97 -26.08 -4.93
N GLY A 318 -3.44 -24.93 -4.44
CA GLY A 318 -2.49 -24.91 -3.34
C GLY A 318 -3.09 -25.41 -2.02
N TRP A 319 -4.24 -24.86 -1.65
CA TRP A 319 -4.95 -25.23 -0.41
C TRP A 319 -5.45 -26.68 -0.39
N ARG A 320 -5.69 -27.26 -1.56
CA ARG A 320 -6.09 -28.67 -1.72
C ARG A 320 -4.93 -29.64 -1.98
N ASN A 321 -3.70 -29.15 -1.92
CA ASN A 321 -2.56 -30.01 -2.10
C ASN A 321 -2.43 -30.98 -0.90
N PRO A 322 -2.49 -32.29 -1.11
CA PRO A 322 -2.46 -33.26 0.00
C PRO A 322 -1.12 -33.32 0.75
N LYS A 323 -0.10 -32.64 0.25
CA LYS A 323 1.20 -32.49 0.92
C LYS A 323 1.25 -31.33 1.90
N ALA A 324 0.24 -30.47 1.90
CA ALA A 324 0.18 -29.31 2.75
C ALA A 324 -0.81 -29.52 3.91
N PHE A 325 -0.44 -29.04 5.09
CA PHE A 325 -1.35 -28.88 6.24
C PHE A 325 -1.63 -27.40 6.40
N VAL A 326 -2.90 -27.03 6.23
CA VAL A 326 -3.36 -25.64 6.23
C VAL A 326 -4.09 -25.31 7.50
N VAL A 327 -3.61 -24.31 8.23
CA VAL A 327 -4.24 -23.78 9.44
C VAL A 327 -4.83 -22.39 9.15
N VAL A 328 -6.05 -22.16 9.63
CA VAL A 328 -6.68 -20.84 9.59
C VAL A 328 -7.05 -20.40 10.99
N SER A 329 -6.55 -19.24 11.38
CA SER A 329 -6.99 -18.54 12.57
C SER A 329 -7.92 -17.40 12.15
N ASP A 330 -9.20 -17.46 12.54
CA ASP A 330 -10.17 -16.42 12.17
C ASP A 330 -11.25 -16.26 13.24
N VAL A 331 -11.92 -15.11 13.22
CA VAL A 331 -13.06 -14.80 14.07
C VAL A 331 -14.38 -15.30 13.47
N TYR A 332 -14.38 -15.63 12.19
CA TYR A 332 -15.51 -16.13 11.42
C TYR A 332 -15.18 -17.44 10.69
N PRO A 333 -16.17 -18.32 10.47
CA PRO A 333 -16.01 -19.48 9.61
C PRO A 333 -16.03 -19.04 8.13
N THR A 334 -14.99 -18.33 7.72
CA THR A 334 -14.80 -17.87 6.34
C THR A 334 -14.64 -19.03 5.36
N VAL A 335 -14.72 -18.77 4.04
CA VAL A 335 -14.43 -19.78 3.02
C VAL A 335 -13.05 -20.38 3.21
N SER A 336 -12.08 -19.56 3.59
CA SER A 336 -10.73 -20.02 3.92
C SER A 336 -10.70 -20.95 5.13
N ALA A 337 -11.41 -20.59 6.21
CA ALA A 337 -11.51 -21.43 7.40
C ALA A 337 -12.16 -22.79 7.07
N MET A 338 -13.25 -22.77 6.33
CA MET A 338 -13.97 -23.99 5.94
C MET A 338 -13.17 -24.91 5.00
N ALA A 339 -12.18 -24.39 4.32
CA ALA A 339 -11.31 -25.12 3.40
C ALA A 339 -9.98 -25.57 4.03
N SER A 340 -9.73 -25.22 5.28
CA SER A 340 -8.49 -25.58 6.00
C SER A 340 -8.58 -26.93 6.69
N ASP A 341 -7.42 -27.50 7.04
CA ASP A 341 -7.32 -28.74 7.82
C ASP A 341 -7.59 -28.51 9.32
N LEU A 342 -7.27 -27.30 9.81
CA LEU A 342 -7.46 -26.91 11.20
C LEU A 342 -7.94 -25.45 11.30
N ILE A 343 -8.99 -25.23 12.07
CA ILE A 343 -9.52 -23.91 12.41
C ILE A 343 -9.17 -23.58 13.85
N LEU A 344 -8.54 -22.45 14.07
CA LEU A 344 -8.26 -21.90 15.39
C LEU A 344 -9.10 -20.62 15.60
N PRO A 345 -10.07 -20.62 16.52
CA PRO A 345 -10.90 -19.44 16.75
C PRO A 345 -10.07 -18.30 17.37
N CYS A 346 -10.15 -17.11 16.74
CA CYS A 346 -9.46 -15.89 17.19
C CYS A 346 -10.36 -15.00 18.04
N ALA A 347 -9.76 -14.34 19.01
CA ALA A 347 -10.39 -13.23 19.72
C ALA A 347 -10.43 -11.98 18.82
N MET A 348 -11.57 -11.27 18.80
CA MET A 348 -11.72 -9.98 18.17
C MET A 348 -10.91 -8.90 18.93
N TRP A 349 -10.75 -7.73 18.32
CA TRP A 349 -9.93 -6.64 18.92
C TRP A 349 -10.42 -6.21 20.30
N MET A 350 -11.74 -6.19 20.59
CA MET A 350 -12.30 -5.88 21.91
C MET A 350 -12.10 -7.00 22.95
N GLU A 351 -11.84 -8.21 22.49
CA GLU A 351 -11.72 -9.44 23.30
C GLU A 351 -10.28 -9.76 23.68
N LYS A 352 -9.35 -8.90 23.26
CA LYS A 352 -7.92 -8.98 23.54
C LYS A 352 -7.37 -7.59 23.82
N GLU A 353 -6.17 -7.51 24.35
CA GLU A 353 -5.41 -6.26 24.44
C GLU A 353 -4.30 -6.23 23.40
N GLY A 354 -3.81 -5.04 23.10
CA GLY A 354 -2.74 -4.85 22.16
C GLY A 354 -2.45 -3.37 21.87
N MET A 355 -1.66 -3.15 20.86
CA MET A 355 -1.32 -1.81 20.38
C MET A 355 -1.43 -1.77 18.88
N TYR A 356 -1.89 -0.68 18.32
CA TYR A 356 -1.89 -0.43 16.90
C TYR A 356 -1.37 0.97 16.56
N GLY A 357 -0.75 1.09 15.41
CA GLY A 357 -0.42 2.36 14.78
C GLY A 357 -1.52 2.79 13.82
N ASN A 358 -1.62 4.08 13.59
CA ASN A 358 -2.51 4.66 12.59
C ASN A 358 -1.70 5.29 11.44
N ALA A 359 -2.40 5.84 10.43
CA ALA A 359 -1.76 6.43 9.27
C ALA A 359 -0.92 7.69 9.57
N GLU A 360 -1.08 8.33 10.73
CA GLU A 360 -0.20 9.42 11.19
C GLU A 360 0.92 8.94 12.13
N ARG A 361 1.20 7.63 12.17
CA ARG A 361 2.30 7.00 12.95
C ARG A 361 2.12 7.09 14.47
N ARG A 362 0.89 7.26 14.94
CA ARG A 362 0.58 7.31 16.37
C ARG A 362 0.30 5.91 16.88
N GLY A 363 1.08 5.44 17.85
CA GLY A 363 0.81 4.20 18.58
C GLY A 363 -0.32 4.38 19.58
N GLN A 364 -1.29 3.48 19.58
CA GLN A 364 -2.45 3.51 20.47
C GLN A 364 -2.62 2.14 21.14
N MET A 365 -2.60 2.12 22.45
CA MET A 365 -2.82 0.92 23.24
C MET A 365 -4.31 0.76 23.53
N TRP A 366 -4.83 -0.44 23.39
CA TRP A 366 -6.18 -0.78 23.86
C TRP A 366 -6.12 -1.95 24.85
N ARG A 367 -7.09 -1.97 25.74
CA ARG A 367 -7.26 -3.03 26.71
C ARG A 367 -8.45 -3.90 26.36
N GLN A 368 -8.40 -5.15 26.76
CA GLN A 368 -9.53 -6.05 26.64
C GLN A 368 -10.76 -5.47 27.34
N GLN A 369 -11.88 -5.42 26.63
CA GLN A 369 -13.15 -4.91 27.15
C GLN A 369 -14.10 -6.05 27.54
N VAL A 370 -14.09 -7.15 26.78
CA VAL A 370 -14.92 -8.31 26.98
C VAL A 370 -14.08 -9.58 26.84
N LYS A 371 -14.55 -10.67 27.48
CA LYS A 371 -13.90 -11.97 27.33
C LYS A 371 -14.26 -12.57 25.97
N ALA A 372 -13.28 -13.16 25.29
CA ALA A 372 -13.51 -13.88 24.05
C ALA A 372 -14.50 -15.06 24.30
N PRO A 373 -15.45 -15.30 23.38
CA PRO A 373 -16.37 -16.42 23.51
C PRO A 373 -15.66 -17.75 23.28
N GLY A 374 -16.17 -18.79 23.95
CA GLY A 374 -15.70 -20.17 23.76
C GLY A 374 -14.19 -20.34 23.93
N GLU A 375 -13.57 -20.95 22.94
CA GLU A 375 -12.13 -21.22 22.92
C GLU A 375 -11.31 -20.13 22.22
N GLY A 376 -11.93 -18.99 21.85
CA GLY A 376 -11.25 -17.88 21.19
C GLY A 376 -10.03 -17.39 21.99
N ARG A 377 -8.90 -17.25 21.31
CA ARG A 377 -7.64 -16.75 21.87
C ARG A 377 -7.06 -15.68 20.95
N SER A 378 -6.27 -14.77 21.53
CA SER A 378 -5.55 -13.77 20.72
C SER A 378 -4.55 -14.44 19.78
N ASP A 379 -4.33 -13.83 18.63
CA ASP A 379 -3.35 -14.32 17.64
C ASP A 379 -1.95 -14.47 18.28
N LEU A 380 -1.52 -13.47 19.04
CA LEU A 380 -0.25 -13.51 19.74
C LEU A 380 -0.14 -14.71 20.69
N TRP A 381 -1.20 -15.01 21.45
CA TRP A 381 -1.24 -16.18 22.32
C TRP A 381 -1.09 -17.47 21.52
N GLN A 382 -1.79 -17.59 20.39
CA GLN A 382 -1.72 -18.78 19.53
C GLN A 382 -0.28 -18.98 18.99
N TYR A 383 0.36 -17.94 18.51
CA TYR A 383 1.74 -18.02 18.04
C TYR A 383 2.72 -18.37 19.15
N LEU A 384 2.60 -17.76 20.33
CA LEU A 384 3.45 -18.05 21.47
C LEU A 384 3.28 -19.49 21.98
N GLU A 385 2.05 -19.98 22.05
CA GLU A 385 1.80 -21.39 22.47
C GLU A 385 2.30 -22.39 21.43
N PHE A 386 2.20 -22.06 20.15
CA PHE A 386 2.74 -22.89 19.08
C PHE A 386 4.28 -22.90 19.12
N SER A 387 4.91 -21.74 19.28
CA SER A 387 6.37 -21.63 19.32
C SER A 387 7.03 -22.43 20.45
N LYS A 388 6.35 -22.63 21.58
CA LYS A 388 6.85 -23.44 22.70
C LYS A 388 7.06 -24.93 22.35
N ARG A 389 6.59 -25.38 21.20
CA ARG A 389 6.71 -26.78 20.74
C ARG A 389 7.96 -27.02 19.92
N PHE A 390 8.73 -25.97 19.63
CA PHE A 390 9.97 -26.04 18.87
C PHE A 390 11.15 -25.63 19.74
N LYS A 391 12.27 -26.25 19.51
CA LYS A 391 13.54 -25.76 20.01
C LYS A 391 14.19 -24.84 18.98
N ILE A 392 15.00 -23.89 19.44
CA ILE A 392 15.70 -22.96 18.54
C ILE A 392 16.59 -23.72 17.53
N GLU A 393 17.15 -24.84 17.96
CA GLU A 393 18.01 -25.68 17.11
C GLU A 393 17.24 -26.43 16.01
N GLU A 394 15.91 -26.45 16.08
CA GLU A 394 15.03 -27.15 15.13
C GLU A 394 14.46 -26.19 14.06
N VAL A 395 14.67 -24.89 14.22
CA VAL A 395 14.11 -23.83 13.36
C VAL A 395 15.24 -23.10 12.63
#